data_ed65b6a1686c3d567ac06c6fdee063a8
#
_entry.id   ed65b6a1686c3d567ac06c6fdee063a8
#
_cell.length_a   1.000
_cell.length_b   1.000
_cell.length_c   1.000
_cell.angle_alpha   90.00
_cell.angle_beta   90.00
_cell.angle_gamma   90.00
#
_symmetry.space_group_name_H-M   'P 1'
#
loop_
_entity.id
_entity.type
_entity.pdbx_description
1 polymer ?
#
loop_
_entity_poly.entity_id
_entity_poly.type
_entity_poly.pdbx_seq_one_letter_code
_entity_poly.pdbx_strand_id
1 'polypeptide(L)'
;MNYEEAISYIETVSCSGIMPGLVRIQALLEKTGHPEMDCNVIHVAGTNGKGSVCTYIASILMQAGYKVGRYVSPTLFDYRERIQVNGKWISRKDTAYWMSWVREVDERMQSEGIEGASAFELETVMAFLYFKAMACDFVVLETGMGGRLDATNVVPKPVLSVVTSIGMDHMHFLGNTIEAITVEKGGIIKEKRPVVIGAGRQKAVDTLIRISLERQSEYAVVGAEDVHMTYADLFEGQQFDFESYKELQTRMVGRCQPWNAAIAVKAVEMLGKMTATDCPVQLDVLPKDVLSEQVVRKGIASAYWQGRFEVMEKNPSLIIDGAHNPDGVQSLVDSMKAYLSDKPVILVMGVFADKDYRQMLEMVSDCSDTLIAFKPDNPRGLAAEQLKETAEPFFKRTLAAKSQAEALAIARKIGEGNHAIVCFGSLSTMAGWYQLTGRKSSDEEYRQNY
;
A
#
# COMPACT_ATOMS: atom_id res chain seq x y z
N MET A 1 -21.24 -12.60 -16.25
CA MET A 1 -20.99 -11.17 -16.58
C MET A 1 -19.76 -11.06 -17.48
N ASN A 2 -19.69 -10.05 -18.35
CA ASN A 2 -18.43 -9.62 -18.95
C ASN A 2 -17.64 -8.75 -17.96
N TYR A 3 -16.47 -8.26 -18.35
CA TYR A 3 -15.61 -7.49 -17.46
C TYR A 3 -16.23 -6.14 -17.05
N GLU A 4 -16.80 -5.42 -18.00
CA GLU A 4 -17.43 -4.12 -17.78
C GLU A 4 -18.65 -4.24 -16.86
N GLU A 5 -19.45 -5.30 -17.03
CA GLU A 5 -20.56 -5.61 -16.13
C GLU A 5 -20.11 -5.97 -14.72
N ALA A 6 -18.98 -6.67 -14.58
CA ALA A 6 -18.41 -7.01 -13.28
C ALA A 6 -17.92 -5.75 -12.53
N ILE A 7 -17.24 -4.83 -13.23
CA ILE A 7 -16.82 -3.55 -12.64
C ILE A 7 -18.02 -2.70 -12.25
N SER A 8 -19.01 -2.56 -13.12
CA SER A 8 -20.23 -1.80 -12.83
C SER A 8 -20.99 -2.36 -11.61
N TYR A 9 -21.02 -3.69 -11.47
CA TYR A 9 -21.62 -4.33 -10.29
C TYR A 9 -20.88 -3.93 -9.00
N ILE A 10 -19.55 -4.02 -8.98
CA ILE A 10 -18.74 -3.64 -7.84
C ILE A 10 -18.92 -2.16 -7.49
N GLU A 11 -18.95 -1.28 -8.49
CA GLU A 11 -19.19 0.15 -8.30
C GLU A 11 -20.56 0.42 -7.67
N THR A 12 -21.59 -0.29 -8.11
CA THR A 12 -22.95 -0.20 -7.57
C THR A 12 -22.98 -0.62 -6.09
N VAL A 13 -22.36 -1.76 -5.76
CA VAL A 13 -22.27 -2.23 -4.36
C VAL A 13 -21.44 -1.28 -3.51
N SER A 14 -20.39 -0.66 -4.06
CA SER A 14 -19.53 0.31 -3.36
C SER A 14 -20.29 1.56 -2.89
N CYS A 15 -21.42 1.92 -3.51
CA CYS A 15 -22.27 3.03 -3.09
C CYS A 15 -22.89 2.82 -1.70
N SER A 16 -22.95 1.59 -1.19
CA SER A 16 -23.42 1.28 0.16
C SER A 16 -22.44 1.70 1.28
N GLY A 17 -21.23 2.15 0.91
CA GLY A 17 -20.23 2.64 1.85
C GLY A 17 -19.41 1.56 2.54
N ILE A 18 -18.66 1.99 3.57
CA ILE A 18 -17.80 1.11 4.36
C ILE A 18 -18.64 0.48 5.48
N MET A 19 -18.65 -0.84 5.55
CA MET A 19 -19.41 -1.62 6.50
C MET A 19 -18.47 -2.55 7.28
N PRO A 20 -17.86 -2.10 8.40
CA PRO A 20 -16.95 -2.93 9.19
C PRO A 20 -17.68 -4.13 9.82
N GLY A 21 -16.99 -5.27 9.84
CA GLY A 21 -17.52 -6.50 10.43
C GLY A 21 -17.10 -7.72 9.62
N LEU A 22 -17.15 -8.91 10.23
CA LEU A 22 -16.72 -10.15 9.58
C LEU A 22 -17.86 -11.11 9.28
N VAL A 23 -19.07 -10.84 9.78
CA VAL A 23 -20.21 -11.78 9.69
C VAL A 23 -20.60 -12.07 8.24
N ARG A 24 -20.72 -11.03 7.40
CA ARG A 24 -21.10 -11.18 5.99
C ARG A 24 -20.06 -11.95 5.18
N ILE A 25 -18.80 -11.55 5.29
CA ILE A 25 -17.72 -12.22 4.56
C ILE A 25 -17.51 -13.65 5.05
N GLN A 26 -17.69 -13.95 6.35
CA GLN A 26 -17.62 -15.31 6.88
C GLN A 26 -18.74 -16.19 6.28
N ALA A 27 -19.97 -15.68 6.19
CA ALA A 27 -21.06 -16.39 5.55
C ALA A 27 -20.80 -16.62 4.05
N LEU A 28 -20.18 -15.63 3.36
CA LEU A 28 -19.81 -15.77 1.95
C LEU A 28 -18.70 -16.82 1.77
N LEU A 29 -17.69 -16.84 2.65
CA LEU A 29 -16.60 -17.81 2.63
C LEU A 29 -17.10 -19.24 2.91
N GLU A 30 -18.02 -19.42 3.85
CA GLU A 30 -18.64 -20.71 4.13
C GLU A 30 -19.32 -21.28 2.86
N LYS A 31 -20.08 -20.44 2.14
CA LYS A 31 -20.76 -20.84 0.91
C LYS A 31 -19.81 -21.02 -0.29
N THR A 32 -18.61 -20.45 -0.23
CA THR A 32 -17.57 -20.60 -1.27
C THR A 32 -16.53 -21.67 -0.94
N GLY A 33 -16.71 -22.39 0.18
CA GLY A 33 -15.86 -23.52 0.57
C GLY A 33 -14.52 -23.11 1.17
N HIS A 34 -14.48 -21.99 1.90
CA HIS A 34 -13.32 -21.49 2.65
C HIS A 34 -12.01 -21.40 1.86
N PRO A 35 -11.97 -20.70 0.70
CA PRO A 35 -10.75 -20.59 -0.11
C PRO A 35 -9.59 -19.91 0.62
N GLU A 36 -9.84 -19.12 1.66
CA GLU A 36 -8.82 -18.49 2.51
C GLU A 36 -7.99 -19.49 3.30
N MET A 37 -8.53 -20.69 3.53
CA MET A 37 -7.83 -21.78 4.22
C MET A 37 -6.80 -22.50 3.33
N ASP A 38 -6.92 -22.33 2.02
CA ASP A 38 -6.03 -22.91 1.01
C ASP A 38 -4.89 -21.96 0.60
N CYS A 39 -4.53 -21.00 1.48
CA CYS A 39 -3.50 -20.00 1.22
C CYS A 39 -2.52 -19.88 2.40
N ASN A 40 -1.21 -19.85 2.13
CA ASN A 40 -0.20 -19.44 3.10
C ASN A 40 -0.12 -17.90 3.11
N VAL A 41 -0.88 -17.27 4.01
CA VAL A 41 -1.08 -15.83 4.01
C VAL A 41 -0.06 -15.11 4.87
N ILE A 42 0.61 -14.10 4.30
CA ILE A 42 1.37 -13.06 5.00
C ILE A 42 0.46 -11.83 5.08
N HIS A 43 -0.03 -11.51 6.27
CA HIS A 43 -1.04 -10.48 6.47
C HIS A 43 -0.41 -9.17 6.91
N VAL A 44 -0.64 -8.09 6.15
CA VAL A 44 0.04 -6.79 6.33
C VAL A 44 -0.97 -5.70 6.68
N ALA A 45 -0.82 -5.11 7.87
CA ALA A 45 -1.57 -3.92 8.31
C ALA A 45 -0.63 -2.74 8.58
N GLY A 46 -1.20 -1.57 8.74
CA GLY A 46 -0.46 -0.32 9.06
C GLY A 46 -1.19 0.92 8.57
N THR A 47 -0.70 2.09 8.91
CA THR A 47 -1.20 3.35 8.35
C THR A 47 -0.54 3.61 7.00
N ASN A 48 0.78 3.75 6.97
CA ASN A 48 1.57 3.96 5.76
C ASN A 48 2.56 2.80 5.56
N GLY A 49 3.08 2.63 4.34
CA GLY A 49 4.08 1.62 4.02
C GLY A 49 3.55 0.23 3.67
N LYS A 50 2.26 -0.09 3.91
CA LYS A 50 1.69 -1.42 3.62
C LYS A 50 2.01 -1.94 2.22
N GLY A 51 1.60 -1.21 1.18
CA GLY A 51 1.83 -1.61 -0.22
C GLY A 51 3.31 -1.75 -0.58
N SER A 52 4.20 -0.88 -0.04
CA SER A 52 5.65 -1.01 -0.23
C SER A 52 6.20 -2.28 0.41
N VAL A 53 5.83 -2.56 1.67
CA VAL A 53 6.25 -3.79 2.38
C VAL A 53 5.70 -5.04 1.69
N CYS A 54 4.42 -5.04 1.29
CA CYS A 54 3.84 -6.13 0.49
C CYS A 54 4.65 -6.37 -0.81
N THR A 55 5.06 -5.30 -1.47
CA THR A 55 5.83 -5.38 -2.71
C THR A 55 7.22 -5.97 -2.48
N TYR A 56 7.94 -5.54 -1.44
CA TYR A 56 9.25 -6.10 -1.11
C TYR A 56 9.15 -7.58 -0.73
N ILE A 57 8.21 -7.97 0.15
CA ILE A 57 8.00 -9.36 0.53
C ILE A 57 7.69 -10.22 -0.69
N ALA A 58 6.70 -9.80 -1.51
CA ALA A 58 6.34 -10.54 -2.71
C ALA A 58 7.52 -10.67 -3.70
N SER A 59 8.31 -9.60 -3.89
CA SER A 59 9.49 -9.62 -4.75
C SER A 59 10.54 -10.64 -4.26
N ILE A 60 10.83 -10.67 -2.95
CA ILE A 60 11.79 -11.64 -2.39
C ILE A 60 11.30 -13.08 -2.58
N LEU A 61 10.03 -13.34 -2.29
CA LEU A 61 9.44 -14.68 -2.45
C LEU A 61 9.42 -15.13 -3.91
N MET A 62 9.13 -14.23 -4.86
CA MET A 62 9.23 -14.52 -6.30
C MET A 62 10.68 -14.85 -6.72
N GLN A 63 11.67 -14.13 -6.20
CA GLN A 63 13.10 -14.45 -6.44
C GLN A 63 13.53 -15.79 -5.82
N ALA A 64 12.85 -16.22 -4.78
CA ALA A 64 13.02 -17.56 -4.20
C ALA A 64 12.37 -18.68 -5.04
N GLY A 65 11.64 -18.33 -6.10
CA GLY A 65 10.98 -19.30 -6.99
C GLY A 65 9.53 -19.62 -6.64
N TYR A 66 8.96 -18.98 -5.61
CA TYR A 66 7.55 -19.19 -5.24
C TYR A 66 6.57 -18.50 -6.19
N LYS A 67 5.42 -19.11 -6.35
CA LYS A 67 4.25 -18.45 -6.97
C LYS A 67 3.53 -17.62 -5.93
N VAL A 68 3.58 -16.31 -6.07
CA VAL A 68 3.11 -15.35 -5.08
C VAL A 68 1.85 -14.62 -5.54
N GLY A 69 0.76 -14.80 -4.79
CA GLY A 69 -0.41 -13.94 -4.85
C GLY A 69 -0.16 -12.64 -4.08
N ARG A 70 -0.63 -11.52 -4.60
CA ARG A 70 -0.59 -10.23 -3.90
C ARG A 70 -1.95 -9.55 -3.98
N TYR A 71 -2.50 -9.13 -2.84
CA TYR A 71 -3.72 -8.35 -2.71
C TYR A 71 -3.42 -6.99 -2.11
N VAL A 72 -3.74 -5.91 -2.80
CA VAL A 72 -3.41 -4.53 -2.40
C VAL A 72 -4.59 -3.57 -2.62
N SER A 73 -4.61 -2.48 -1.86
CA SER A 73 -5.59 -1.41 -2.00
C SER A 73 -5.06 -0.05 -1.50
N PRO A 74 -5.55 1.07 -2.05
CA PRO A 74 -6.38 1.18 -3.25
C PRO A 74 -5.59 0.92 -4.54
N THR A 75 -6.30 0.77 -5.66
CA THR A 75 -5.70 0.72 -7.01
C THR A 75 -5.36 2.14 -7.50
N LEU A 76 -4.35 2.24 -8.36
CA LEU A 76 -3.89 3.51 -8.93
C LEU A 76 -4.38 3.72 -10.38
N PHE A 77 -4.36 2.69 -11.20
CA PHE A 77 -4.60 2.77 -12.65
C PHE A 77 -5.76 1.92 -13.14
N ASP A 78 -5.84 0.68 -12.69
CA ASP A 78 -6.83 -0.30 -13.15
C ASP A 78 -7.32 -1.10 -11.94
N TYR A 79 -8.59 -1.43 -11.93
CA TYR A 79 -9.19 -2.26 -10.88
C TYR A 79 -8.42 -3.56 -10.61
N ARG A 80 -7.86 -4.16 -11.67
CA ARG A 80 -7.16 -5.45 -11.63
C ARG A 80 -5.83 -5.42 -10.86
N GLU A 81 -5.24 -4.23 -10.62
CA GLU A 81 -4.06 -4.10 -9.77
C GLU A 81 -4.21 -4.72 -8.40
N ARG A 82 -5.44 -4.74 -7.90
CA ARG A 82 -5.79 -5.25 -6.58
C ARG A 82 -5.38 -6.71 -6.39
N ILE A 83 -5.44 -7.51 -7.47
CA ILE A 83 -5.20 -8.95 -7.45
C ILE A 83 -4.12 -9.30 -8.46
N GLN A 84 -2.99 -9.77 -7.97
CA GLN A 84 -1.83 -10.09 -8.81
C GLN A 84 -1.27 -11.47 -8.47
N VAL A 85 -0.74 -12.17 -9.47
CA VAL A 85 0.05 -13.39 -9.29
C VAL A 85 1.37 -13.23 -10.02
N ASN A 86 2.48 -13.35 -9.29
CA ASN A 86 3.83 -13.09 -9.79
C ASN A 86 3.95 -11.76 -10.54
N GLY A 87 3.42 -10.69 -9.94
CA GLY A 87 3.43 -9.33 -10.49
C GLY A 87 2.48 -9.08 -11.65
N LYS A 88 1.79 -10.09 -12.19
CA LYS A 88 0.80 -9.94 -13.26
C LYS A 88 -0.59 -9.74 -12.68
N TRP A 89 -1.28 -8.73 -13.17
CA TRP A 89 -2.66 -8.45 -12.76
C TRP A 89 -3.60 -9.59 -13.21
N ILE A 90 -4.64 -9.84 -12.42
CA ILE A 90 -5.73 -10.74 -12.81
C ILE A 90 -6.27 -10.35 -14.20
N SER A 91 -6.54 -11.32 -15.06
CA SER A 91 -7.05 -11.02 -16.40
C SER A 91 -8.49 -10.47 -16.35
N ARG A 92 -8.91 -9.69 -17.35
CA ARG A 92 -10.32 -9.26 -17.49
C ARG A 92 -11.28 -10.45 -17.51
N LYS A 93 -10.89 -11.54 -18.17
CA LYS A 93 -11.66 -12.77 -18.22
C LYS A 93 -11.83 -13.41 -16.84
N ASP A 94 -10.74 -13.51 -16.07
CA ASP A 94 -10.77 -14.12 -14.74
C ASP A 94 -11.51 -13.22 -13.74
N THR A 95 -11.37 -11.90 -13.84
CA THR A 95 -12.16 -10.95 -13.05
C THR A 95 -13.67 -11.14 -13.29
N ALA A 96 -14.07 -11.18 -14.55
CA ALA A 96 -15.48 -11.41 -14.91
C ALA A 96 -15.98 -12.77 -14.42
N TYR A 97 -15.19 -13.83 -14.59
CA TYR A 97 -15.54 -15.18 -14.18
C TYR A 97 -15.74 -15.28 -12.66
N TRP A 98 -14.74 -14.90 -11.89
CA TRP A 98 -14.78 -15.04 -10.44
C TRP A 98 -15.78 -14.08 -9.79
N MET A 99 -15.91 -12.85 -10.29
CA MET A 99 -16.92 -11.91 -9.77
C MET A 99 -18.35 -12.37 -10.10
N SER A 100 -18.58 -12.98 -11.27
CA SER A 100 -19.89 -13.58 -11.58
C SER A 100 -20.26 -14.65 -10.57
N TRP A 101 -19.31 -15.51 -10.23
CA TRP A 101 -19.52 -16.59 -9.28
C TRP A 101 -19.76 -16.07 -7.85
N VAL A 102 -18.93 -15.14 -7.38
CA VAL A 102 -19.09 -14.52 -6.05
C VAL A 102 -20.44 -13.80 -5.94
N ARG A 103 -20.85 -13.09 -6.99
CA ARG A 103 -22.16 -12.45 -7.06
C ARG A 103 -23.30 -13.45 -6.92
N GLU A 104 -23.29 -14.56 -7.67
CA GLU A 104 -24.33 -15.59 -7.60
C GLU A 104 -24.45 -16.17 -6.18
N VAL A 105 -23.32 -16.34 -5.47
CA VAL A 105 -23.32 -16.80 -4.09
C VAL A 105 -23.89 -15.74 -3.14
N ASP A 106 -23.51 -14.47 -3.31
CA ASP A 106 -24.02 -13.36 -2.50
C ASP A 106 -25.52 -13.15 -2.70
N GLU A 107 -26.02 -13.18 -3.94
CA GLU A 107 -27.47 -13.10 -4.25
C GLU A 107 -28.25 -14.27 -3.61
N ARG A 108 -27.68 -15.48 -3.57
CA ARG A 108 -28.26 -16.63 -2.88
C ARG A 108 -28.31 -16.40 -1.37
N MET A 109 -27.23 -15.89 -0.76
CA MET A 109 -27.21 -15.51 0.67
C MET A 109 -28.33 -14.52 0.98
N GLN A 110 -28.49 -13.50 0.15
CA GLN A 110 -29.55 -12.49 0.34
C GLN A 110 -30.94 -13.11 0.25
N SER A 111 -31.18 -14.07 -0.67
CA SER A 111 -32.43 -14.79 -0.79
C SER A 111 -32.76 -15.67 0.44
N GLU A 112 -31.72 -16.07 1.19
CA GLU A 112 -31.84 -16.80 2.46
C GLU A 112 -32.01 -15.86 3.67
N GLY A 113 -32.07 -14.54 3.45
CA GLY A 113 -32.22 -13.52 4.50
C GLY A 113 -30.92 -13.10 5.19
N ILE A 114 -29.75 -13.43 4.61
CA ILE A 114 -28.45 -12.97 5.08
C ILE A 114 -28.14 -11.64 4.40
N GLU A 115 -27.57 -10.68 5.15
CA GLU A 115 -27.20 -9.38 4.61
C GLU A 115 -26.14 -9.53 3.50
N GLY A 116 -26.29 -8.81 2.38
CA GLY A 116 -25.37 -8.83 1.27
C GLY A 116 -23.99 -8.25 1.62
N ALA A 117 -22.97 -8.80 0.99
CA ALA A 117 -21.60 -8.41 1.22
C ALA A 117 -21.28 -7.02 0.63
N SER A 118 -20.39 -6.28 1.27
CA SER A 118 -19.82 -5.03 0.73
C SER A 118 -18.90 -5.32 -0.47
N ALA A 119 -18.64 -4.31 -1.30
CA ALA A 119 -17.73 -4.45 -2.45
C ALA A 119 -16.37 -5.02 -2.04
N PHE A 120 -15.77 -4.52 -0.94
CA PHE A 120 -14.47 -4.99 -0.46
C PHE A 120 -14.51 -6.44 0.06
N GLU A 121 -15.64 -6.90 0.62
CA GLU A 121 -15.83 -8.30 1.01
C GLU A 121 -15.92 -9.21 -0.22
N LEU A 122 -16.71 -8.81 -1.25
CA LEU A 122 -16.78 -9.55 -2.52
C LEU A 122 -15.43 -9.66 -3.21
N GLU A 123 -14.69 -8.55 -3.28
CA GLU A 123 -13.33 -8.47 -3.85
C GLU A 123 -12.33 -9.37 -3.10
N THR A 124 -12.42 -9.41 -1.77
CA THR A 124 -11.55 -10.23 -0.93
C THR A 124 -11.79 -11.72 -1.15
N VAL A 125 -13.07 -12.14 -1.24
CA VAL A 125 -13.41 -13.54 -1.55
C VAL A 125 -12.99 -13.90 -2.97
N MET A 126 -13.23 -13.02 -3.95
CA MET A 126 -12.75 -13.20 -5.32
C MET A 126 -11.23 -13.41 -5.38
N ALA A 127 -10.48 -12.64 -4.59
CA ALA A 127 -9.03 -12.76 -4.54
C ALA A 127 -8.59 -14.14 -4.00
N PHE A 128 -9.17 -14.62 -2.89
CA PHE A 128 -8.87 -15.95 -2.35
C PHE A 128 -9.17 -17.07 -3.33
N LEU A 129 -10.32 -17.00 -4.01
CA LEU A 129 -10.70 -17.98 -5.04
C LEU A 129 -9.71 -18.01 -6.20
N TYR A 130 -9.29 -16.83 -6.66
CA TYR A 130 -8.30 -16.72 -7.71
C TYR A 130 -6.93 -17.24 -7.29
N PHE A 131 -6.43 -16.90 -6.08
CA PHE A 131 -5.14 -17.37 -5.59
C PHE A 131 -5.12 -18.89 -5.40
N LYS A 132 -6.21 -19.47 -4.88
CA LYS A 132 -6.41 -20.92 -4.81
C LYS A 132 -6.36 -21.57 -6.19
N ALA A 133 -7.14 -21.04 -7.16
CA ALA A 133 -7.18 -21.55 -8.53
C ALA A 133 -5.82 -21.45 -9.25
N MET A 134 -5.05 -20.41 -8.92
CA MET A 134 -3.69 -20.23 -9.44
C MET A 134 -2.66 -21.07 -8.71
N ALA A 135 -3.01 -21.81 -7.65
CA ALA A 135 -2.11 -22.56 -6.79
C ALA A 135 -0.92 -21.69 -6.32
N CYS A 136 -1.21 -20.56 -5.67
CA CYS A 136 -0.18 -19.71 -5.10
C CYS A 136 0.45 -20.37 -3.87
N ASP A 137 1.79 -20.39 -3.80
CA ASP A 137 2.52 -20.89 -2.63
C ASP A 137 2.36 -19.97 -1.43
N PHE A 138 2.39 -18.65 -1.68
CA PHE A 138 2.16 -17.61 -0.70
C PHE A 138 1.19 -16.55 -1.22
N VAL A 139 0.46 -15.93 -0.28
CA VAL A 139 -0.38 -14.75 -0.55
C VAL A 139 0.04 -13.62 0.38
N VAL A 140 0.53 -12.52 -0.18
CA VAL A 140 0.80 -11.28 0.55
C VAL A 140 -0.45 -10.42 0.52
N LEU A 141 -1.11 -10.29 1.67
CA LEU A 141 -2.46 -9.75 1.81
C LEU A 141 -2.41 -8.41 2.58
N GLU A 142 -2.68 -7.31 1.90
CA GLU A 142 -2.79 -5.97 2.49
C GLU A 142 -4.20 -5.75 3.07
N THR A 143 -4.28 -5.25 4.32
CA THR A 143 -5.56 -4.80 4.89
C THR A 143 -6.08 -3.55 4.16
N GLY A 144 -7.38 -3.48 3.92
CA GLY A 144 -8.00 -2.27 3.37
C GLY A 144 -8.01 -1.13 4.39
N MET A 145 -8.57 -1.37 5.58
CA MET A 145 -8.67 -0.37 6.64
C MET A 145 -8.64 -1.04 8.03
N GLY A 146 -7.81 -0.49 8.92
CA GLY A 146 -7.70 -1.03 10.28
C GLY A 146 -7.00 -2.38 10.29
N GLY A 147 -7.68 -3.41 10.72
CA GLY A 147 -7.22 -4.79 10.79
C GLY A 147 -8.26 -5.71 11.43
N ARG A 148 -8.65 -5.47 12.68
CA ARG A 148 -9.54 -6.36 13.48
C ARG A 148 -10.85 -6.72 12.78
N LEU A 149 -11.49 -5.73 12.16
CA LEU A 149 -12.78 -5.86 11.45
C LEU A 149 -12.65 -5.72 9.94
N ASP A 150 -11.40 -5.74 9.43
CA ASP A 150 -11.14 -5.71 7.99
C ASP A 150 -11.51 -7.05 7.34
N ALA A 151 -12.10 -7.01 6.13
CA ALA A 151 -12.52 -8.22 5.43
C ALA A 151 -11.37 -9.23 5.22
N THR A 152 -10.13 -8.76 5.11
CA THR A 152 -8.95 -9.63 4.99
C THR A 152 -8.63 -10.41 6.27
N ASN A 153 -9.19 -9.99 7.43
CA ASN A 153 -8.91 -10.62 8.73
C ASN A 153 -9.68 -11.92 9.02
N VAL A 154 -10.31 -12.46 8.00
CA VAL A 154 -10.97 -13.79 8.01
C VAL A 154 -9.97 -14.94 8.04
N VAL A 155 -8.70 -14.71 7.74
CA VAL A 155 -7.64 -15.71 7.78
C VAL A 155 -7.32 -16.07 9.24
N PRO A 156 -7.63 -17.30 9.70
CA PRO A 156 -7.46 -17.65 11.11
C PRO A 156 -6.02 -17.95 11.49
N LYS A 157 -5.20 -18.39 10.52
CA LYS A 157 -3.82 -18.84 10.74
C LYS A 157 -2.89 -18.30 9.64
N PRO A 158 -2.63 -16.95 9.60
CA PRO A 158 -1.62 -16.43 8.70
C PRO A 158 -0.25 -17.04 9.07
N VAL A 159 0.60 -17.27 8.08
CA VAL A 159 1.96 -17.76 8.34
C VAL A 159 2.81 -16.70 9.05
N LEU A 160 2.49 -15.42 8.77
CA LEU A 160 3.14 -14.26 9.38
C LEU A 160 2.19 -13.07 9.34
N SER A 161 2.21 -12.24 10.38
CA SER A 161 1.61 -10.91 10.37
C SER A 161 2.68 -9.83 10.33
N VAL A 162 2.40 -8.72 9.65
CA VAL A 162 3.29 -7.55 9.60
C VAL A 162 2.47 -6.31 9.92
N VAL A 163 2.89 -5.53 10.92
CA VAL A 163 2.31 -4.23 11.20
C VAL A 163 3.36 -3.16 10.87
N THR A 164 3.13 -2.37 9.83
CA THR A 164 4.04 -1.32 9.38
C THR A 164 3.95 -0.09 10.29
N SER A 165 4.00 1.14 9.79
CA SER A 165 3.85 2.33 10.63
C SER A 165 2.43 2.48 11.19
N ILE A 166 2.32 3.06 12.39
CA ILE A 166 1.06 3.47 13.00
C ILE A 166 1.00 4.99 13.11
N GLY A 167 -0.03 5.58 12.52
CA GLY A 167 -0.29 7.01 12.52
C GLY A 167 -1.77 7.34 12.56
N MET A 168 -2.10 8.61 12.64
CA MET A 168 -3.48 9.10 12.66
C MET A 168 -4.04 9.08 11.25
N ASP A 169 -4.96 8.17 10.96
CA ASP A 169 -5.74 8.10 9.73
C ASP A 169 -7.05 7.36 10.01
N HIS A 170 -8.06 7.58 9.18
CA HIS A 170 -9.38 6.96 9.33
C HIS A 170 -10.00 7.07 10.73
N MET A 171 -9.76 8.19 11.43
CA MET A 171 -10.15 8.39 12.83
C MET A 171 -11.64 8.15 13.11
N HIS A 172 -12.48 8.44 12.13
CA HIS A 172 -13.93 8.20 12.23
C HIS A 172 -14.28 6.72 12.45
N PHE A 173 -13.47 5.79 11.92
CA PHE A 173 -13.69 4.35 12.03
C PHE A 173 -12.80 3.67 13.06
N LEU A 174 -11.55 4.14 13.22
CA LEU A 174 -10.53 3.45 14.00
C LEU A 174 -10.32 4.08 15.40
N GLY A 175 -10.97 5.22 15.66
CA GLY A 175 -10.81 5.96 16.91
C GLY A 175 -9.84 7.13 16.83
N ASN A 176 -9.84 7.96 17.86
CA ASN A 176 -9.17 9.26 17.90
C ASN A 176 -7.83 9.23 18.66
N THR A 177 -7.30 8.04 18.97
CA THR A 177 -6.02 7.89 19.67
C THR A 177 -5.13 6.87 18.97
N ILE A 178 -3.82 7.04 19.12
CA ILE A 178 -2.85 6.07 18.58
C ILE A 178 -3.10 4.69 19.14
N GLU A 179 -3.42 4.55 20.42
CA GLU A 179 -3.71 3.26 21.04
C GLU A 179 -4.93 2.57 20.41
N ALA A 180 -6.02 3.30 20.18
CA ALA A 180 -7.23 2.76 19.55
C ALA A 180 -6.92 2.25 18.13
N ILE A 181 -6.25 3.08 17.31
CA ILE A 181 -5.84 2.71 15.96
C ILE A 181 -4.89 1.50 15.98
N THR A 182 -3.99 1.44 16.98
CA THR A 182 -3.04 0.33 17.12
C THR A 182 -3.75 -0.97 17.46
N VAL A 183 -4.74 -0.96 18.36
CA VAL A 183 -5.54 -2.13 18.71
C VAL A 183 -6.29 -2.66 17.48
N GLU A 184 -6.91 -1.77 16.70
CA GLU A 184 -7.59 -2.16 15.47
C GLU A 184 -6.62 -2.83 14.46
N LYS A 185 -5.44 -2.25 14.25
CA LYS A 185 -4.44 -2.81 13.33
C LYS A 185 -3.78 -4.08 13.89
N GLY A 186 -3.50 -4.12 15.19
CA GLY A 186 -3.00 -5.30 15.91
C GLY A 186 -3.96 -6.49 15.92
N GLY A 187 -5.23 -6.28 15.53
CA GLY A 187 -6.22 -7.36 15.38
C GLY A 187 -5.87 -8.42 14.33
N ILE A 188 -4.88 -8.19 13.47
CA ILE A 188 -4.35 -9.19 12.53
C ILE A 188 -3.36 -10.17 13.19
N ILE A 189 -2.86 -9.88 14.40
CA ILE A 189 -1.95 -10.76 15.14
C ILE A 189 -2.77 -11.94 15.66
N LYS A 190 -2.42 -13.15 15.27
CA LYS A 190 -3.14 -14.37 15.63
C LYS A 190 -2.34 -15.21 16.63
N GLU A 191 -3.06 -16.02 17.40
CA GLU A 191 -2.46 -16.87 18.44
C GLU A 191 -1.35 -17.76 17.87
N LYS A 192 -0.18 -17.70 18.51
CA LYS A 192 1.02 -18.46 18.17
C LYS A 192 1.49 -18.29 16.72
N ARG A 193 1.17 -17.14 16.11
CA ARG A 193 1.65 -16.80 14.77
C ARG A 193 2.62 -15.62 14.84
N PRO A 194 3.78 -15.70 14.17
CA PRO A 194 4.81 -14.69 14.28
C PRO A 194 4.34 -13.33 13.73
N VAL A 195 4.92 -12.23 14.26
CA VAL A 195 4.63 -10.89 13.80
C VAL A 195 5.88 -10.02 13.72
N VAL A 196 5.99 -9.23 12.64
CA VAL A 196 6.97 -8.14 12.52
C VAL A 196 6.25 -6.82 12.78
N ILE A 197 6.84 -6.00 13.65
CA ILE A 197 6.35 -4.69 14.06
C ILE A 197 7.32 -3.63 13.54
N GLY A 198 6.86 -2.75 12.65
CA GLY A 198 7.58 -1.55 12.28
C GLY A 198 7.52 -0.55 13.45
N ALA A 199 8.69 -0.21 14.01
CA ALA A 199 8.77 0.74 15.09
C ALA A 199 8.48 2.16 14.61
N GLY A 200 7.74 2.89 15.42
CA GLY A 200 7.38 4.28 15.19
C GLY A 200 7.10 4.94 16.53
N ARG A 201 5.87 5.36 16.76
CA ARG A 201 5.46 5.93 18.05
C ARG A 201 5.54 4.87 19.16
N GLN A 202 6.29 5.14 20.25
CA GLN A 202 6.56 4.17 21.32
C GLN A 202 5.29 3.52 21.88
N LYS A 203 4.22 4.30 22.11
CA LYS A 203 2.93 3.78 22.58
C LYS A 203 2.31 2.74 21.65
N ALA A 204 2.50 2.88 20.34
CA ALA A 204 2.02 1.90 19.36
C ALA A 204 2.84 0.61 19.44
N VAL A 205 4.16 0.73 19.53
CA VAL A 205 5.07 -0.41 19.70
C VAL A 205 4.73 -1.19 20.96
N ASP A 206 4.62 -0.52 22.12
CA ASP A 206 4.29 -1.14 23.41
C ASP A 206 2.94 -1.87 23.34
N THR A 207 1.94 -1.27 22.69
CA THR A 207 0.62 -1.89 22.51
C THR A 207 0.69 -3.14 21.63
N LEU A 208 1.44 -3.12 20.53
CA LEU A 208 1.61 -4.28 19.64
C LEU A 208 2.39 -5.39 20.32
N ILE A 209 3.44 -5.07 21.08
CA ILE A 209 4.19 -6.04 21.89
C ILE A 209 3.26 -6.71 22.92
N ARG A 210 2.46 -5.92 23.64
CA ARG A 210 1.48 -6.46 24.60
C ARG A 210 0.50 -7.42 23.91
N ILE A 211 -0.08 -7.04 22.78
CA ILE A 211 -0.97 -7.91 22.00
C ILE A 211 -0.26 -9.20 21.57
N SER A 212 1.00 -9.11 21.14
CA SER A 212 1.80 -10.26 20.73
C SER A 212 2.02 -11.23 21.89
N LEU A 213 2.36 -10.72 23.07
CA LEU A 213 2.53 -11.51 24.28
C LEU A 213 1.21 -12.18 24.72
N GLU A 214 0.09 -11.43 24.72
CA GLU A 214 -1.24 -11.99 25.02
C GLU A 214 -1.64 -13.12 24.06
N ARG A 215 -1.18 -13.04 22.77
CA ARG A 215 -1.41 -14.06 21.75
C ARG A 215 -0.33 -15.15 21.70
N GLN A 216 0.65 -15.12 22.61
CA GLN A 216 1.80 -16.05 22.62
C GLN A 216 2.51 -16.08 21.25
N SER A 217 2.56 -14.93 20.57
CA SER A 217 3.16 -14.76 19.25
C SER A 217 4.61 -14.33 19.37
N GLU A 218 5.52 -15.02 18.66
CA GLU A 218 6.89 -14.53 18.47
C GLU A 218 6.82 -13.17 17.75
N TYR A 219 7.57 -12.17 18.22
CA TYR A 219 7.59 -10.87 17.57
C TYR A 219 9.01 -10.37 17.33
N ALA A 220 9.18 -9.58 16.28
CA ALA A 220 10.37 -8.78 16.02
C ALA A 220 9.96 -7.33 15.79
N VAL A 221 10.76 -6.41 16.32
CA VAL A 221 10.57 -4.97 16.13
C VAL A 221 11.67 -4.45 15.21
N VAL A 222 11.31 -3.63 14.23
CA VAL A 222 12.26 -3.01 13.27
C VAL A 222 12.10 -1.51 13.34
N GLY A 223 13.12 -0.82 13.85
CA GLY A 223 13.19 0.64 13.95
C GLY A 223 13.78 1.28 12.68
N ALA A 224 13.51 2.56 12.50
CA ALA A 224 14.20 3.33 11.48
C ALA A 224 15.70 3.53 11.83
N GLU A 225 16.02 3.52 13.12
CA GLU A 225 17.37 3.56 13.68
C GLU A 225 18.21 2.32 13.38
N ASP A 226 17.58 1.19 13.09
CA ASP A 226 18.25 -0.05 12.69
C ASP A 226 18.75 -0.01 11.23
N VAL A 227 18.35 1.02 10.48
CA VAL A 227 18.64 1.16 9.05
C VAL A 227 19.67 2.26 8.83
N HIS A 228 20.85 1.89 8.35
CA HIS A 228 21.95 2.83 8.11
C HIS A 228 22.11 3.10 6.60
N MET A 229 21.75 4.30 6.18
CA MET A 229 21.91 4.71 4.78
C MET A 229 23.39 4.84 4.43
N THR A 230 23.81 4.17 3.36
CA THR A 230 25.20 4.23 2.84
C THR A 230 25.30 5.03 1.54
N TYR A 231 24.22 5.04 0.74
CA TYR A 231 24.13 5.82 -0.50
C TYR A 231 22.68 6.22 -0.79
N ALA A 232 22.49 7.41 -1.37
CA ALA A 232 21.17 7.87 -1.78
C ALA A 232 21.29 8.79 -3.01
N ASP A 233 20.61 8.44 -4.09
CA ASP A 233 20.49 9.24 -5.29
C ASP A 233 19.05 9.22 -5.81
N LEU A 234 18.58 10.36 -6.28
CA LEU A 234 17.19 10.52 -6.75
C LEU A 234 16.87 9.65 -7.97
N PHE A 235 17.87 9.34 -8.81
CA PHE A 235 17.68 8.68 -10.11
C PHE A 235 18.22 7.25 -10.16
N GLU A 236 19.15 6.91 -9.27
CA GLU A 236 19.81 5.59 -9.23
C GLU A 236 19.27 4.70 -8.11
N GLY A 237 18.61 5.30 -7.11
CA GLY A 237 18.06 4.58 -5.96
C GLY A 237 18.86 4.77 -4.68
N GLN A 238 18.77 3.82 -3.77
CA GLN A 238 19.31 3.90 -2.43
C GLN A 238 20.05 2.63 -2.04
N GLN A 239 21.07 2.79 -1.17
CA GLN A 239 21.75 1.67 -0.50
C GLN A 239 21.70 1.87 1.00
N PHE A 240 21.58 0.78 1.73
CA PHE A 240 21.50 0.80 3.18
C PHE A 240 22.00 -0.51 3.80
N ASP A 241 22.46 -0.41 5.04
CA ASP A 241 22.77 -1.55 5.89
C ASP A 241 21.60 -1.83 6.84
N PHE A 242 21.30 -3.11 7.05
CA PHE A 242 20.36 -3.58 8.04
C PHE A 242 20.82 -4.90 8.65
N GLU A 243 21.02 -4.92 9.96
CA GLU A 243 21.59 -6.06 10.70
C GLU A 243 22.88 -6.62 10.05
N SER A 244 22.86 -7.90 9.63
CA SER A 244 23.99 -8.54 8.94
C SER A 244 24.10 -8.16 7.46
N TYR A 245 23.02 -7.65 6.86
CA TYR A 245 23.02 -7.27 5.46
C TYR A 245 23.70 -5.94 5.25
N LYS A 246 24.74 -5.93 4.41
CA LYS A 246 25.47 -4.71 4.03
C LYS A 246 25.12 -4.29 2.60
N GLU A 247 24.97 -2.99 2.38
CA GLU A 247 24.76 -2.40 1.05
C GLU A 247 23.56 -3.03 0.29
N LEU A 248 22.44 -3.23 0.98
CA LEU A 248 21.18 -3.61 0.33
C LEU A 248 20.76 -2.48 -0.61
N GLN A 249 20.40 -2.81 -1.84
CA GLN A 249 20.01 -1.84 -2.87
C GLN A 249 18.50 -1.84 -3.08
N THR A 250 17.89 -0.66 -3.19
CA THR A 250 16.51 -0.49 -3.64
C THR A 250 16.39 0.63 -4.66
N ARG A 251 15.60 0.39 -5.72
CA ARG A 251 15.27 1.41 -6.73
C ARG A 251 14.16 2.34 -6.27
N MET A 252 13.38 1.95 -5.27
CA MET A 252 12.35 2.82 -4.71
C MET A 252 13.02 3.91 -3.89
N VAL A 253 12.84 5.16 -4.33
CA VAL A 253 13.40 6.36 -3.70
C VAL A 253 12.43 6.86 -2.61
N GLY A 254 12.95 7.63 -1.66
CA GLY A 254 12.22 8.17 -0.51
C GLY A 254 12.74 7.62 0.81
N ARG A 255 12.78 8.49 1.84
CA ARG A 255 13.42 8.21 3.13
C ARG A 255 12.81 7.02 3.89
N CYS A 256 11.53 6.72 3.67
CA CYS A 256 10.87 5.59 4.31
C CYS A 256 11.13 4.23 3.63
N GLN A 257 11.63 4.20 2.39
CA GLN A 257 11.72 2.95 1.64
C GLN A 257 12.78 1.97 2.18
N PRO A 258 13.97 2.40 2.62
CA PRO A 258 14.92 1.51 3.28
C PRO A 258 14.36 0.84 4.53
N TRP A 259 13.58 1.59 5.34
CA TRP A 259 12.90 1.02 6.50
C TRP A 259 11.78 0.03 6.11
N ASN A 260 10.96 0.34 5.09
CA ASN A 260 9.97 -0.61 4.56
C ASN A 260 10.65 -1.89 4.04
N ALA A 261 11.81 -1.76 3.39
CA ALA A 261 12.61 -2.89 2.94
C ALA A 261 13.16 -3.70 4.12
N ALA A 262 13.66 -3.06 5.17
CA ALA A 262 14.14 -3.73 6.38
C ALA A 262 13.02 -4.52 7.09
N ILE A 263 11.80 -3.97 7.20
CA ILE A 263 10.63 -4.69 7.69
C ILE A 263 10.37 -5.95 6.86
N ALA A 264 10.46 -5.84 5.53
CA ALA A 264 10.26 -6.98 4.63
C ALA A 264 11.39 -8.02 4.76
N VAL A 265 12.64 -7.60 4.93
CA VAL A 265 13.78 -8.50 5.20
C VAL A 265 13.53 -9.27 6.50
N LYS A 266 13.16 -8.58 7.59
CA LYS A 266 12.84 -9.22 8.86
C LYS A 266 11.66 -10.18 8.74
N ALA A 267 10.64 -9.84 7.98
CA ALA A 267 9.51 -10.72 7.71
C ALA A 267 9.96 -12.02 7.00
N VAL A 268 10.82 -11.91 6.01
CA VAL A 268 11.36 -13.05 5.26
C VAL A 268 12.30 -13.90 6.13
N GLU A 269 13.11 -13.30 7.01
CA GLU A 269 13.91 -14.03 7.98
C GLU A 269 13.05 -14.86 8.95
N MET A 270 11.94 -14.31 9.42
CA MET A 270 11.00 -15.05 10.26
C MET A 270 10.33 -16.19 9.50
N LEU A 271 9.98 -15.99 8.21
CA LEU A 271 9.51 -17.07 7.35
C LEU A 271 10.57 -18.16 7.17
N GLY A 272 11.86 -17.80 7.10
CA GLY A 272 12.96 -18.75 7.03
C GLY A 272 13.09 -19.70 8.22
N LYS A 273 12.44 -19.41 9.34
CA LYS A 273 12.38 -20.29 10.53
C LYS A 273 11.22 -21.29 10.49
N MET A 274 10.31 -21.17 9.52
CA MET A 274 9.11 -22.00 9.44
C MET A 274 9.44 -23.47 9.15
N THR A 275 8.60 -24.34 9.70
CA THR A 275 8.58 -25.77 9.42
C THR A 275 7.34 -26.12 8.58
N ALA A 276 7.28 -27.33 8.05
CA ALA A 276 6.12 -27.79 7.28
C ALA A 276 4.80 -27.72 8.07
N THR A 277 4.84 -27.85 9.40
CA THR A 277 3.65 -27.79 10.27
C THR A 277 3.12 -26.36 10.48
N ASP A 278 3.91 -25.33 10.16
CA ASP A 278 3.51 -23.93 10.28
C ASP A 278 2.71 -23.47 9.07
N CYS A 279 2.81 -24.18 7.95
CA CYS A 279 2.13 -23.85 6.70
C CYS A 279 0.72 -24.48 6.67
N PRO A 280 -0.37 -23.70 6.54
CA PRO A 280 -1.70 -24.21 6.27
C PRO A 280 -1.78 -25.05 4.99
N VAL A 281 -1.03 -24.66 3.98
CA VAL A 281 -0.87 -25.39 2.71
C VAL A 281 0.56 -25.88 2.59
N GLN A 282 0.71 -27.17 2.25
CA GLN A 282 2.03 -27.76 2.07
C GLN A 282 2.81 -27.07 0.95
N LEU A 283 4.08 -26.77 1.22
CA LEU A 283 5.02 -26.22 0.25
C LEU A 283 5.94 -27.35 -0.26
N ASP A 284 6.23 -27.33 -1.56
CA ASP A 284 7.19 -28.26 -2.16
C ASP A 284 8.61 -28.03 -1.62
N VAL A 285 8.96 -26.74 -1.41
CA VAL A 285 10.25 -26.33 -0.85
C VAL A 285 10.00 -25.35 0.30
N LEU A 286 10.61 -25.61 1.46
CA LEU A 286 10.46 -24.73 2.63
C LEU A 286 11.28 -23.42 2.48
N PRO A 287 10.82 -22.30 3.05
CA PRO A 287 11.52 -21.02 2.98
C PRO A 287 12.98 -21.07 3.44
N LYS A 288 13.29 -21.85 4.49
CA LYS A 288 14.66 -22.02 5.01
C LYS A 288 15.66 -22.57 3.97
N ASP A 289 15.18 -23.28 2.96
CA ASP A 289 16.03 -23.95 1.97
C ASP A 289 16.34 -23.05 0.76
N VAL A 290 15.56 -21.99 0.54
CA VAL A 290 15.69 -21.11 -0.64
C VAL A 290 15.88 -19.62 -0.32
N LEU A 291 15.55 -19.16 0.89
CA LEU A 291 15.71 -17.75 1.29
C LEU A 291 17.16 -17.47 1.71
N SER A 292 18.05 -17.41 0.72
CA SER A 292 19.45 -17.01 0.93
C SER A 292 19.61 -15.47 0.91
N GLU A 293 20.72 -14.98 1.45
CA GLU A 293 21.07 -13.55 1.37
C GLU A 293 21.01 -13.01 -0.08
N GLN A 294 21.50 -13.80 -1.05
CA GLN A 294 21.47 -13.41 -2.47
C GLN A 294 20.04 -13.24 -3.01
N VAL A 295 19.11 -14.10 -2.59
CA VAL A 295 17.69 -14.02 -2.96
C VAL A 295 17.07 -12.78 -2.35
N VAL A 296 17.35 -12.48 -1.08
CA VAL A 296 16.87 -11.26 -0.42
C VAL A 296 17.37 -10.01 -1.15
N ARG A 297 18.68 -9.92 -1.43
CA ARG A 297 19.28 -8.81 -2.17
C ARG A 297 18.62 -8.58 -3.52
N LYS A 298 18.47 -9.65 -4.31
CA LYS A 298 17.80 -9.57 -5.63
C LYS A 298 16.35 -9.14 -5.49
N GLY A 299 15.62 -9.67 -4.51
CA GLY A 299 14.23 -9.32 -4.27
C GLY A 299 14.04 -7.85 -3.91
N ILE A 300 14.88 -7.31 -3.01
CA ILE A 300 14.84 -5.88 -2.65
C ILE A 300 15.19 -5.01 -3.86
N ALA A 301 16.25 -5.33 -4.62
CA ALA A 301 16.68 -4.57 -5.78
C ALA A 301 15.68 -4.58 -6.94
N SER A 302 14.89 -5.67 -7.09
CA SER A 302 13.89 -5.82 -8.15
C SER A 302 12.53 -5.23 -7.79
N ALA A 303 12.28 -4.94 -6.50
CA ALA A 303 10.99 -4.44 -6.03
C ALA A 303 10.69 -3.05 -6.63
N TYR A 304 9.47 -2.88 -7.12
CA TYR A 304 8.99 -1.61 -7.65
C TYR A 304 7.52 -1.37 -7.27
N TRP A 305 7.21 -0.20 -6.73
CA TRP A 305 5.88 0.21 -6.35
C TRP A 305 5.62 1.65 -6.74
N GLN A 306 4.63 1.87 -7.58
CA GLN A 306 4.33 3.15 -8.22
C GLN A 306 3.75 4.18 -7.24
N GLY A 307 3.95 5.47 -7.53
CA GLY A 307 3.38 6.59 -6.77
C GLY A 307 3.96 6.76 -5.36
N ARG A 308 5.22 6.37 -5.13
CA ARG A 308 5.94 6.55 -3.85
C ARG A 308 7.26 7.27 -4.08
N PHE A 309 7.25 8.59 -3.96
CA PHE A 309 8.35 9.51 -4.27
C PHE A 309 8.99 9.17 -5.63
N GLU A 310 8.12 8.95 -6.60
CA GLU A 310 8.50 8.41 -7.89
C GLU A 310 8.91 9.51 -8.86
N VAL A 311 10.09 9.37 -9.46
CA VAL A 311 10.59 10.31 -10.47
C VAL A 311 9.97 10.00 -11.82
N MET A 312 9.14 10.90 -12.31
CA MET A 312 8.49 10.80 -13.63
C MET A 312 9.36 11.38 -14.74
N GLU A 313 10.03 12.49 -14.48
CA GLU A 313 10.89 13.18 -15.43
C GLU A 313 12.17 13.67 -14.75
N LYS A 314 13.26 13.79 -15.48
CA LYS A 314 14.56 14.21 -14.93
C LYS A 314 14.81 15.72 -15.07
N ASN A 315 14.36 16.34 -16.15
CA ASN A 315 14.60 17.76 -16.46
C ASN A 315 13.34 18.42 -17.07
N PRO A 316 12.60 19.28 -16.30
CA PRO A 316 12.76 19.49 -14.86
C PRO A 316 12.43 18.21 -14.09
N SER A 317 12.96 18.05 -12.88
CA SER A 317 12.61 16.88 -12.08
C SER A 317 11.13 16.94 -11.71
N LEU A 318 10.35 15.96 -12.18
CA LEU A 318 8.94 15.78 -11.82
C LEU A 318 8.80 14.54 -10.95
N ILE A 319 8.32 14.73 -9.73
CA ILE A 319 8.17 13.68 -8.73
C ILE A 319 6.70 13.59 -8.34
N ILE A 320 6.18 12.37 -8.21
CA ILE A 320 4.84 12.12 -7.71
C ILE A 320 4.90 11.29 -6.43
N ASP A 321 4.02 11.60 -5.47
CA ASP A 321 3.89 10.87 -4.22
C ASP A 321 2.44 10.77 -3.76
N GLY A 322 2.08 9.60 -3.24
CA GLY A 322 0.74 9.32 -2.74
C GLY A 322 0.46 9.81 -1.31
N ALA A 323 1.32 10.64 -0.72
CA ALA A 323 1.11 11.20 0.62
C ALA A 323 -0.21 11.97 0.69
N HIS A 324 -1.08 11.58 1.65
CA HIS A 324 -2.44 12.12 1.78
C HIS A 324 -2.92 12.20 3.24
N ASN A 325 -2.00 12.01 4.18
CA ASN A 325 -2.20 12.20 5.62
C ASN A 325 -0.92 12.81 6.24
N PRO A 326 -0.96 13.37 7.46
CA PRO A 326 0.19 14.05 8.04
C PRO A 326 1.45 13.18 8.15
N ASP A 327 1.34 11.91 8.55
CA ASP A 327 2.51 11.02 8.65
C ASP A 327 3.11 10.70 7.27
N GLY A 328 2.28 10.55 6.23
CA GLY A 328 2.73 10.40 4.85
C GLY A 328 3.42 11.66 4.33
N VAL A 329 2.86 12.83 4.65
CA VAL A 329 3.47 14.13 4.30
C VAL A 329 4.79 14.36 5.04
N GLN A 330 4.94 13.92 6.30
CA GLN A 330 6.22 13.98 6.99
C GLN A 330 7.29 13.19 6.23
N SER A 331 6.97 11.98 5.76
CA SER A 331 7.88 11.17 4.94
C SER A 331 8.23 11.84 3.61
N LEU A 332 7.27 12.55 2.99
CA LEU A 332 7.50 13.34 1.78
C LEU A 332 8.43 14.52 2.06
N VAL A 333 8.21 15.26 3.14
CA VAL A 333 9.09 16.38 3.59
C VAL A 333 10.52 15.89 3.81
N ASP A 334 10.67 14.78 4.54
CA ASP A 334 11.98 14.18 4.80
C ASP A 334 12.69 13.77 3.50
N SER A 335 11.92 13.26 2.53
CA SER A 335 12.44 12.89 1.21
C SER A 335 12.83 14.14 0.40
N MET A 336 11.99 15.19 0.38
CA MET A 336 12.34 16.44 -0.30
C MET A 336 13.61 17.07 0.28
N LYS A 337 13.74 17.12 1.61
CA LYS A 337 14.95 17.63 2.29
C LYS A 337 16.19 16.80 1.94
N ALA A 338 16.05 15.49 1.78
CA ALA A 338 17.18 14.61 1.48
C ALA A 338 17.63 14.67 0.01
N TYR A 339 16.69 14.81 -0.94
CA TYR A 339 16.98 14.63 -2.37
C TYR A 339 16.86 15.91 -3.21
N LEU A 340 16.22 16.97 -2.67
CA LEU A 340 15.94 18.20 -3.41
C LEU A 340 16.47 19.45 -2.70
N SER A 341 17.36 19.32 -1.73
CA SER A 341 17.89 20.44 -0.95
C SER A 341 18.69 21.47 -1.77
N ASP A 342 19.19 21.06 -2.93
CA ASP A 342 19.95 21.87 -3.87
C ASP A 342 19.08 22.59 -4.93
N LYS A 343 17.75 22.36 -4.94
CA LYS A 343 16.82 22.85 -5.96
C LYS A 343 15.62 23.55 -5.34
N PRO A 344 15.16 24.67 -5.91
CA PRO A 344 13.87 25.21 -5.52
C PRO A 344 12.74 24.24 -5.96
N VAL A 345 11.77 24.05 -5.05
CA VAL A 345 10.67 23.13 -5.25
C VAL A 345 9.39 23.89 -5.57
N ILE A 346 8.59 23.38 -6.50
CA ILE A 346 7.21 23.78 -6.76
C ILE A 346 6.30 22.65 -6.35
N LEU A 347 5.37 22.92 -5.43
CA LEU A 347 4.40 21.92 -4.96
C LEU A 347 3.12 21.99 -5.79
N VAL A 348 2.60 20.83 -6.17
CA VAL A 348 1.30 20.67 -6.83
C VAL A 348 0.47 19.73 -5.97
N MET A 349 -0.64 20.22 -5.41
CA MET A 349 -1.45 19.48 -4.45
C MET A 349 -2.91 19.35 -4.90
N GLY A 350 -3.40 18.10 -4.86
CA GLY A 350 -4.82 17.78 -4.97
C GLY A 350 -5.22 16.80 -3.86
N VAL A 351 -6.19 17.16 -3.04
CA VAL A 351 -6.53 16.44 -1.80
C VAL A 351 -8.03 16.26 -1.64
N PHE A 352 -8.45 15.26 -0.86
CA PHE A 352 -9.85 15.06 -0.47
C PHE A 352 -10.23 15.96 0.71
N ALA A 353 -11.48 16.43 0.73
CA ALA A 353 -12.00 17.36 1.72
C ALA A 353 -12.04 16.80 3.16
N ASP A 354 -12.07 15.47 3.30
CA ASP A 354 -12.08 14.76 4.60
C ASP A 354 -10.69 14.56 5.23
N LYS A 355 -9.62 15.03 4.56
CA LYS A 355 -8.25 14.93 5.07
C LYS A 355 -7.84 16.17 5.85
N ASP A 356 -6.86 16.04 6.74
CA ASP A 356 -6.28 17.19 7.46
C ASP A 356 -5.29 17.94 6.56
N TYR A 357 -5.84 18.52 5.49
CA TYR A 357 -5.04 19.22 4.48
C TYR A 357 -4.39 20.49 5.02
N ARG A 358 -4.95 21.14 6.07
CA ARG A 358 -4.35 22.31 6.70
C ARG A 358 -3.02 21.96 7.36
N GLN A 359 -2.99 20.89 8.17
CA GLN A 359 -1.75 20.40 8.79
C GLN A 359 -0.75 19.95 7.71
N MET A 360 -1.22 19.28 6.65
CA MET A 360 -0.36 18.87 5.54
C MET A 360 0.29 20.08 4.85
N LEU A 361 -0.46 21.17 4.60
CA LEU A 361 0.07 22.42 4.01
C LEU A 361 1.14 23.07 4.90
N GLU A 362 0.88 23.17 6.19
CA GLU A 362 1.82 23.71 7.17
C GLU A 362 3.15 22.92 7.15
N MET A 363 3.07 21.58 7.13
CA MET A 363 4.25 20.71 7.13
C MET A 363 5.11 20.84 5.87
N VAL A 364 4.53 21.03 4.69
CA VAL A 364 5.30 21.12 3.43
C VAL A 364 5.77 22.54 3.11
N SER A 365 5.28 23.57 3.83
CA SER A 365 5.61 24.97 3.56
C SER A 365 7.09 25.29 3.71
N ASP A 366 7.81 24.56 4.58
CA ASP A 366 9.28 24.70 4.73
C ASP A 366 10.06 24.23 3.49
N CYS A 367 9.43 23.49 2.58
CA CYS A 367 10.09 22.91 1.41
C CYS A 367 9.88 23.74 0.13
N SER A 368 8.96 24.70 0.13
CA SER A 368 8.61 25.46 -1.09
C SER A 368 7.96 26.80 -0.78
N ASP A 369 8.28 27.81 -1.58
CA ASP A 369 7.57 29.09 -1.57
C ASP A 369 6.30 29.09 -2.46
N THR A 370 6.10 28.08 -3.30
CA THR A 370 5.03 28.05 -4.31
C THR A 370 4.18 26.79 -4.21
N LEU A 371 2.86 26.98 -4.09
CA LEU A 371 1.87 25.91 -4.16
C LEU A 371 0.87 26.15 -5.29
N ILE A 372 0.59 25.12 -6.07
CA ILE A 372 -0.46 25.08 -7.08
C ILE A 372 -1.50 24.07 -6.64
N ALA A 373 -2.70 24.53 -6.36
CA ALA A 373 -3.84 23.71 -5.95
C ALA A 373 -4.67 23.27 -7.16
N PHE A 374 -5.16 22.05 -7.16
CA PHE A 374 -6.17 21.56 -8.10
C PHE A 374 -7.18 20.65 -7.40
N LYS A 375 -8.38 20.53 -7.98
CA LYS A 375 -9.38 19.58 -7.48
C LYS A 375 -9.15 18.21 -8.12
N PRO A 376 -8.93 17.13 -7.33
CA PRO A 376 -8.96 15.76 -7.86
C PRO A 376 -10.30 15.45 -8.57
N ASP A 377 -10.25 14.68 -9.64
CA ASP A 377 -11.46 14.23 -10.36
C ASP A 377 -12.16 13.10 -9.56
N ASN A 378 -12.75 13.52 -8.47
CA ASN A 378 -13.46 12.65 -7.52
C ASN A 378 -14.49 13.51 -6.76
N PRO A 379 -15.69 13.01 -6.44
CA PRO A 379 -16.70 13.74 -5.66
C PRO A 379 -16.19 14.24 -4.30
N ARG A 380 -15.24 13.52 -3.67
CA ARG A 380 -14.61 13.91 -2.40
C ARG A 380 -13.50 14.96 -2.55
N GLY A 381 -13.13 15.32 -3.80
CA GLY A 381 -12.05 16.27 -4.07
C GLY A 381 -12.36 17.67 -3.49
N LEU A 382 -11.41 18.20 -2.70
CA LEU A 382 -11.47 19.58 -2.20
C LEU A 382 -11.37 20.56 -3.38
N ALA A 383 -12.19 21.62 -3.36
CA ALA A 383 -12.13 22.65 -4.39
C ALA A 383 -10.77 23.36 -4.43
N ALA A 384 -10.25 23.60 -5.63
CA ALA A 384 -8.91 24.19 -5.82
C ALA A 384 -8.79 25.58 -5.16
N GLU A 385 -9.82 26.42 -5.26
CA GLU A 385 -9.82 27.74 -4.63
C GLU A 385 -9.80 27.64 -3.10
N GLN A 386 -10.57 26.72 -2.50
CA GLN A 386 -10.56 26.51 -1.06
C GLN A 386 -9.20 26.02 -0.56
N LEU A 387 -8.54 25.10 -1.29
CA LEU A 387 -7.20 24.65 -0.97
C LEU A 387 -6.18 25.78 -1.08
N LYS A 388 -6.26 26.60 -2.13
CA LYS A 388 -5.44 27.80 -2.34
C LYS A 388 -5.61 28.78 -1.18
N GLU A 389 -6.83 29.17 -0.83
CA GLU A 389 -7.12 30.10 0.27
C GLU A 389 -6.55 29.58 1.61
N THR A 390 -6.67 28.28 1.88
CA THR A 390 -6.10 27.66 3.09
C THR A 390 -4.56 27.70 3.08
N ALA A 391 -3.95 27.67 1.90
CA ALA A 391 -2.49 27.68 1.74
C ALA A 391 -1.87 29.10 1.81
N GLU A 392 -2.62 30.16 1.55
CA GLU A 392 -2.12 31.55 1.51
C GLU A 392 -1.27 31.96 2.74
N PRO A 393 -1.62 31.56 3.98
CA PRO A 393 -0.80 31.90 5.14
C PRO A 393 0.59 31.24 5.18
N PHE A 394 0.79 30.15 4.44
CA PHE A 394 1.97 29.32 4.50
C PHE A 394 2.93 29.50 3.33
N PHE A 395 2.48 30.04 2.20
CA PHE A 395 3.26 30.13 0.96
C PHE A 395 3.33 31.56 0.45
N LYS A 396 4.48 31.96 -0.14
CA LYS A 396 4.64 33.29 -0.77
C LYS A 396 3.79 33.39 -2.05
N ARG A 397 3.54 32.27 -2.73
CA ARG A 397 2.77 32.20 -3.96
C ARG A 397 1.84 30.99 -3.95
N THR A 398 0.53 31.26 -4.07
CA THR A 398 -0.50 30.23 -4.19
C THR A 398 -1.30 30.44 -5.46
N LEU A 399 -1.56 29.36 -6.18
CA LEU A 399 -2.33 29.38 -7.43
C LEU A 399 -3.39 28.27 -7.39
N ALA A 400 -4.53 28.51 -8.05
CA ALA A 400 -5.52 27.47 -8.28
C ALA A 400 -5.59 27.16 -9.78
N ALA A 401 -5.63 25.87 -10.11
CA ALA A 401 -5.76 25.35 -11.46
C ALA A 401 -7.10 24.62 -11.62
N LYS A 402 -7.68 24.70 -12.82
CA LYS A 402 -8.97 24.07 -13.16
C LYS A 402 -8.89 22.55 -13.28
N SER A 403 -7.68 22.04 -13.53
CA SER A 403 -7.43 20.62 -13.71
C SER A 403 -6.00 20.24 -13.35
N GLN A 404 -5.75 18.95 -13.17
CA GLN A 404 -4.43 18.38 -12.97
C GLN A 404 -3.46 18.74 -14.12
N ALA A 405 -3.93 18.72 -15.37
CA ALA A 405 -3.13 19.07 -16.54
C ALA A 405 -2.72 20.56 -16.53
N GLU A 406 -3.65 21.46 -16.18
CA GLU A 406 -3.35 22.89 -16.06
C GLU A 406 -2.37 23.15 -14.91
N ALA A 407 -2.54 22.48 -13.77
CA ALA A 407 -1.62 22.59 -12.64
C ALA A 407 -0.17 22.22 -13.03
N LEU A 408 0.01 21.12 -13.77
CA LEU A 408 1.32 20.72 -14.28
C LEU A 408 1.88 21.74 -15.29
N ALA A 409 1.04 22.26 -16.19
CA ALA A 409 1.46 23.27 -17.18
C ALA A 409 1.93 24.56 -16.49
N ILE A 410 1.20 25.02 -15.47
CA ILE A 410 1.60 26.18 -14.65
C ILE A 410 2.91 25.90 -13.92
N ALA A 411 3.06 24.72 -13.29
CA ALA A 411 4.27 24.33 -12.58
C ALA A 411 5.49 24.34 -13.51
N ARG A 412 5.37 23.73 -14.70
CA ARG A 412 6.44 23.72 -15.70
C ARG A 412 6.83 25.13 -16.17
N LYS A 413 5.83 26.00 -16.38
CA LYS A 413 6.09 27.40 -16.77
C LYS A 413 6.81 28.21 -15.69
N ILE A 414 6.46 27.98 -14.40
CA ILE A 414 7.14 28.65 -13.29
C ILE A 414 8.54 28.06 -13.09
N GLY A 415 8.69 26.74 -13.28
CA GLY A 415 9.90 25.98 -13.06
C GLY A 415 10.89 26.00 -14.23
N GLU A 416 10.78 26.93 -15.20
CA GLU A 416 11.78 27.11 -16.24
C GLU A 416 13.17 27.27 -15.60
N GLY A 417 14.04 26.28 -15.86
CA GLY A 417 15.38 26.23 -15.29
C GLY A 417 15.62 25.03 -14.37
N ASN A 418 15.97 25.27 -13.10
CA ASN A 418 16.48 24.24 -12.16
C ASN A 418 15.50 23.87 -11.04
N HIS A 419 14.18 23.97 -11.24
CA HIS A 419 13.20 23.61 -10.23
C HIS A 419 12.87 22.12 -10.25
N ALA A 420 12.54 21.58 -9.07
CA ALA A 420 11.84 20.31 -8.97
C ALA A 420 10.33 20.55 -8.79
N ILE A 421 9.50 19.74 -9.44
CA ILE A 421 8.04 19.76 -9.30
C ILE A 421 7.65 18.51 -8.50
N VAL A 422 6.94 18.70 -7.38
CA VAL A 422 6.47 17.61 -6.52
C VAL A 422 4.95 17.61 -6.46
N CYS A 423 4.33 16.54 -6.96
CA CYS A 423 2.89 16.37 -7.02
C CYS A 423 2.43 15.37 -5.96
N PHE A 424 1.46 15.76 -5.10
CA PHE A 424 1.01 14.93 -3.98
C PHE A 424 -0.43 15.25 -3.53
N GLY A 425 -0.89 14.55 -2.49
CA GLY A 425 -2.14 14.83 -1.78
C GLY A 425 -3.22 13.76 -1.94
N SER A 426 -3.18 12.94 -2.99
CA SER A 426 -4.12 11.82 -3.17
C SER A 426 -3.59 10.75 -4.10
N LEU A 427 -3.78 9.49 -3.72
CA LEU A 427 -3.51 8.34 -4.59
C LEU A 427 -4.41 8.33 -5.84
N SER A 428 -5.62 8.88 -5.76
CA SER A 428 -6.55 8.93 -6.90
C SER A 428 -6.07 9.79 -8.08
N THR A 429 -5.03 10.60 -7.88
CA THR A 429 -4.47 11.45 -8.94
C THR A 429 -3.33 10.78 -9.71
N MET A 430 -2.85 9.60 -9.27
CA MET A 430 -1.67 8.95 -9.85
C MET A 430 -1.84 8.61 -11.32
N ALA A 431 -2.97 8.01 -11.71
CA ALA A 431 -3.25 7.69 -13.12
C ALA A 431 -3.16 8.91 -14.04
N GLY A 432 -3.66 10.07 -13.58
CA GLY A 432 -3.57 11.31 -14.33
C GLY A 432 -2.13 11.77 -14.55
N TRP A 433 -1.25 11.65 -13.56
CA TRP A 433 0.17 11.99 -13.71
C TRP A 433 0.87 11.10 -14.73
N TYR A 434 0.58 9.79 -14.71
CA TYR A 434 1.12 8.87 -15.71
C TYR A 434 0.66 9.20 -17.11
N GLN A 435 -0.62 9.49 -17.31
CA GLN A 435 -1.15 9.92 -18.61
C GLN A 435 -0.49 11.21 -19.12
N LEU A 436 -0.34 12.22 -18.25
CA LEU A 436 0.26 13.51 -18.60
C LEU A 436 1.75 13.44 -18.92
N THR A 437 2.46 12.43 -18.41
CA THR A 437 3.89 12.20 -18.68
C THR A 437 4.14 11.14 -19.76
N GLY A 438 3.09 10.50 -20.29
CA GLY A 438 3.22 9.43 -21.28
C GLY A 438 3.84 8.15 -20.73
N ARG A 439 3.94 7.99 -19.39
CA ARG A 439 4.42 6.76 -18.77
C ARG A 439 3.34 5.67 -18.80
N LYS A 440 3.81 4.43 -18.85
CA LYS A 440 2.95 3.25 -18.82
C LYS A 440 2.79 2.72 -17.38
N SER A 441 1.66 2.08 -17.10
CA SER A 441 1.47 1.36 -15.83
C SER A 441 2.40 0.14 -15.74
N SER A 442 2.61 -0.38 -14.52
CA SER A 442 3.48 -1.54 -14.30
C SER A 442 3.07 -2.80 -15.09
N ASP A 443 1.77 -2.98 -15.39
CA ASP A 443 1.31 -4.10 -16.23
C ASP A 443 1.85 -4.00 -17.67
N GLU A 444 1.91 -2.79 -18.21
CA GLU A 444 2.44 -2.56 -19.55
C GLU A 444 3.98 -2.64 -19.62
N GLU A 445 4.68 -2.15 -18.59
CA GLU A 445 6.13 -2.29 -18.48
C GLU A 445 6.55 -3.75 -18.26
N TYR A 446 5.81 -4.50 -17.45
CA TYR A 446 6.06 -5.93 -17.23
C TYR A 446 5.89 -6.74 -18.52
N ARG A 447 4.86 -6.45 -19.34
CA ARG A 447 4.64 -7.12 -20.65
C ARG A 447 5.70 -6.82 -21.68
N GLN A 448 6.45 -5.71 -21.56
CA GLN A 448 7.52 -5.34 -22.49
C GLN A 448 8.89 -5.90 -22.08
N ASN A 449 9.09 -6.23 -20.79
CA ASN A 449 10.38 -6.66 -20.25
C ASN A 449 10.45 -8.18 -19.96
N TYR A 450 9.36 -8.90 -20.12
CA TYR A 450 9.22 -10.35 -19.93
C TYR A 450 8.23 -10.94 -20.96
#